data_618678ce8aaa6c5a7bdd97bac1a173c3
#
_entry.id   618678ce8aaa6c5a7bdd97bac1a173c3
#
_cell.length_a   1.000
_cell.length_b   1.000
_cell.length_c   1.000
_cell.angle_alpha   90.00
_cell.angle_beta   90.00
_cell.angle_gamma   90.00
#
_symmetry.space_group_name_H-M   'P 1'
#
loop_
_entity.id
_entity.type
_entity.pdbx_description
1 polymer ?
#
loop_
_entity_poly.entity_id
_entity_poly.type
_entity_poly.pdbx_seq_one_letter_code
_entity_poly.pdbx_strand_id
1 'polypeptide(L)'
;MGISLIRTLAKIFRIKTPRDAAAATPGMPSPAGYDLEEEARETARIVRPYTMLSYERMITLYQQAVHCEKAGVPGGFVECGTWKGGAVAIMALANLRHGGSRRPIHLFDSFEGIPEPDEKVDGEKAVGEVRSVGGAAGGRLIPVERFYDRFADGVGTLEINRHLMEEIVRYGSPYLRYHKGWFQDTVPRDAAEMGPVAILRLDGDWYASTKVCLEHLYGNVVPGGFVVVDDYGHYEGCRKAVDEFLDREGIRAFLNHIDYTGRYWIKPGA
;
A
#
# COMPACT_ATOMS: atom_id res chain seq x y z
N MET A 1 35.81 5.07 -39.17
CA MET A 1 36.03 6.31 -38.39
C MET A 1 34.77 6.59 -37.49
N GLY A 2 34.42 5.74 -36.55
CA GLY A 2 33.15 5.90 -35.77
C GLY A 2 33.24 5.47 -34.30
N ILE A 3 34.40 5.00 -33.82
CA ILE A 3 34.52 4.40 -32.49
C ILE A 3 35.25 5.32 -31.49
N SER A 4 35.85 6.41 -31.95
CA SER A 4 36.65 7.32 -31.09
C SER A 4 35.81 8.41 -30.38
N LEU A 5 34.67 8.77 -30.89
CA LEU A 5 33.88 9.88 -30.32
C LEU A 5 33.05 9.49 -29.07
N ILE A 6 32.65 8.23 -28.98
CA ILE A 6 31.81 7.73 -27.85
C ILE A 6 32.64 7.56 -26.55
N ARG A 7 33.97 7.31 -26.69
CA ARG A 7 34.85 7.18 -25.50
C ARG A 7 35.25 8.51 -24.87
N THR A 8 35.12 9.63 -25.58
CA THR A 8 35.49 10.96 -25.07
C THR A 8 34.34 11.63 -24.29
N LEU A 9 33.09 11.35 -24.63
CA LEU A 9 31.95 11.88 -23.91
C LEU A 9 31.63 11.18 -22.57
N ALA A 10 32.06 9.93 -22.42
CA ALA A 10 31.92 9.18 -21.16
C ALA A 10 32.83 9.68 -20.02
N LYS A 11 33.83 10.54 -20.31
CA LYS A 11 34.72 11.12 -19.30
C LYS A 11 34.26 12.45 -18.73
N ILE A 12 33.24 13.08 -19.33
CA ILE A 12 32.81 14.43 -18.91
C ILE A 12 31.58 14.36 -17.97
N PHE A 13 30.80 13.29 -17.99
CA PHE A 13 29.72 13.05 -17.05
C PHE A 13 29.99 11.76 -16.23
N ARG A 14 30.92 11.88 -15.29
CA ARG A 14 31.01 10.91 -14.21
C ARG A 14 29.88 11.21 -13.24
N ILE A 15 28.68 10.70 -13.54
CA ILE A 15 27.61 10.59 -12.54
C ILE A 15 28.13 9.62 -11.49
N LYS A 16 28.52 10.17 -10.33
CA LYS A 16 28.89 9.34 -9.18
C LYS A 16 27.72 8.42 -8.86
N THR A 17 27.94 7.13 -8.93
CA THR A 17 26.94 6.18 -8.45
C THR A 17 26.81 6.33 -6.93
N PRO A 18 25.65 6.00 -6.32
CA PRO A 18 25.49 6.09 -4.87
C PRO A 18 26.55 5.36 -4.03
N ARG A 19 27.31 4.45 -4.63
CA ARG A 19 28.46 3.80 -3.98
C ARG A 19 29.69 4.71 -3.80
N ASP A 20 29.81 5.76 -4.60
CA ASP A 20 30.94 6.70 -4.51
C ASP A 20 30.69 7.81 -3.47
N ALA A 21 29.49 7.90 -2.93
CA ALA A 21 29.10 8.87 -1.89
C ALA A 21 29.32 8.34 -0.46
N ALA A 22 29.73 7.09 -0.29
CA ALA A 22 29.87 6.45 1.02
C ALA A 22 31.30 6.47 1.57
N ALA A 23 32.19 7.35 1.09
CA ALA A 23 33.43 7.68 1.81
C ALA A 23 33.05 8.68 2.91
N ALA A 24 32.75 8.19 4.11
CA ALA A 24 32.53 9.03 5.28
C ALA A 24 33.69 9.99 5.45
N THR A 25 33.43 11.28 5.41
CA THR A 25 34.38 12.32 5.81
C THR A 25 34.73 12.05 7.27
N PRO A 26 36.03 11.85 7.64
CA PRO A 26 36.38 11.59 9.02
C PRO A 26 35.87 12.71 9.92
N GLY A 27 35.06 12.38 10.92
CA GLY A 27 34.56 13.33 11.93
C GLY A 27 33.14 13.85 11.74
N MET A 28 32.44 13.55 10.63
CA MET A 28 30.99 13.68 10.63
C MET A 28 30.38 12.49 11.37
N PRO A 29 29.48 12.71 12.37
CA PRO A 29 28.64 11.62 12.82
C PRO A 29 27.94 11.06 11.58
N SER A 30 27.94 9.75 11.45
CA SER A 30 27.04 9.05 10.51
C SER A 30 25.69 9.78 10.62
N PRO A 31 25.06 10.23 9.52
CA PRO A 31 23.74 10.85 9.62
C PRO A 31 22.95 9.91 10.50
N ALA A 32 22.31 10.45 11.55
CA ALA A 32 21.59 9.69 12.55
C ALA A 32 20.82 8.64 11.78
N GLY A 33 21.41 7.46 11.74
CA GLY A 33 21.08 6.51 10.72
C GLY A 33 19.64 6.24 10.94
N TYR A 34 18.93 6.25 9.94
CA TYR A 34 17.70 5.63 9.81
C TYR A 34 17.88 4.22 10.37
N ASP A 35 17.80 4.11 11.71
CA ASP A 35 18.17 2.92 12.47
C ASP A 35 17.45 1.67 11.99
N LEU A 36 16.37 1.87 11.22
CA LEU A 36 15.55 0.80 10.66
C LEU A 36 15.69 0.66 9.14
N GLU A 37 16.57 1.42 8.49
CA GLU A 37 16.66 1.39 7.04
C GLU A 37 17.13 0.02 6.52
N GLU A 38 18.07 -0.61 7.21
CA GLU A 38 18.56 -1.94 6.80
C GLU A 38 17.47 -3.00 6.95
N GLU A 39 16.75 -3.00 8.08
CA GLU A 39 15.63 -3.91 8.30
C GLU A 39 14.49 -3.68 7.29
N ALA A 40 14.19 -2.40 7.01
CA ALA A 40 13.19 -2.04 6.02
C ALA A 40 13.61 -2.47 4.60
N ARG A 41 14.89 -2.33 4.23
CA ARG A 41 15.44 -2.82 2.95
C ARG A 41 15.39 -4.34 2.86
N GLU A 42 15.71 -5.04 3.93
CA GLU A 42 15.60 -6.49 3.99
C GLU A 42 14.14 -6.94 3.80
N THR A 43 13.22 -6.30 4.52
CA THR A 43 11.78 -6.54 4.37
C THR A 43 11.33 -6.28 2.93
N ALA A 44 11.75 -5.17 2.33
CA ALA A 44 11.43 -4.83 0.94
C ALA A 44 11.96 -5.90 -0.06
N ARG A 45 13.14 -6.48 0.17
CA ARG A 45 13.66 -7.57 -0.68
C ARG A 45 12.80 -8.84 -0.58
N ILE A 46 12.33 -9.19 0.63
CA ILE A 46 11.47 -10.37 0.84
C ILE A 46 10.14 -10.20 0.09
N VAL A 47 9.52 -9.03 0.20
CA VAL A 47 8.19 -8.79 -0.36
C VAL A 47 8.19 -8.38 -1.82
N ARG A 48 9.32 -8.01 -2.40
CA ARG A 48 9.41 -7.47 -3.77
C ARG A 48 8.70 -8.29 -4.84
N PRO A 49 8.71 -9.65 -4.82
CA PRO A 49 7.98 -10.46 -5.78
C PRO A 49 6.44 -10.42 -5.60
N TYR A 50 5.97 -9.82 -4.52
CA TYR A 50 4.57 -9.82 -4.10
C TYR A 50 3.96 -8.42 -4.05
N THR A 51 4.65 -7.39 -4.57
CA THR A 51 4.16 -6.02 -4.52
C THR A 51 4.61 -5.18 -5.71
N MET A 52 3.74 -4.25 -6.13
CA MET A 52 4.04 -3.20 -7.11
C MET A 52 4.42 -1.88 -6.45
N LEU A 53 4.49 -1.81 -5.12
CA LEU A 53 4.81 -0.60 -4.39
C LEU A 53 6.17 -0.03 -4.75
N SER A 54 6.28 1.29 -4.80
CA SER A 54 7.56 1.99 -4.82
C SER A 54 8.37 1.68 -3.56
N TYR A 55 9.66 1.93 -3.62
CA TYR A 55 10.53 1.79 -2.44
C TYR A 55 10.05 2.69 -1.30
N GLU A 56 9.67 3.91 -1.62
CA GLU A 56 9.18 4.91 -0.67
C GLU A 56 7.91 4.45 0.05
N ARG A 57 6.95 3.88 -0.68
CA ARG A 57 5.73 3.32 -0.08
C ARG A 57 6.02 2.14 0.82
N MET A 58 6.91 1.21 0.41
CA MET A 58 7.31 0.07 1.24
C MET A 58 7.97 0.51 2.54
N ILE A 59 8.91 1.46 2.48
CA ILE A 59 9.64 1.93 3.65
C ILE A 59 8.74 2.73 4.59
N THR A 60 7.89 3.60 4.04
CA THR A 60 6.93 4.36 4.85
C THR A 60 5.98 3.43 5.60
N LEU A 61 5.44 2.42 4.92
CA LEU A 61 4.54 1.45 5.57
C LEU A 61 5.25 0.63 6.66
N TYR A 62 6.50 0.20 6.40
CA TYR A 62 7.32 -0.48 7.42
C TYR A 62 7.50 0.39 8.67
N GLN A 63 7.84 1.68 8.49
CA GLN A 63 8.00 2.63 9.59
C GLN A 63 6.72 2.89 10.35
N GLN A 64 5.59 3.03 9.65
CA GLN A 64 4.28 3.20 10.28
C GLN A 64 3.95 1.99 11.17
N ALA A 65 4.19 0.78 10.67
CA ALA A 65 3.99 -0.44 11.45
C ALA A 65 4.92 -0.50 12.67
N VAL A 66 6.22 -0.22 12.50
CA VAL A 66 7.17 -0.16 13.62
C VAL A 66 6.78 0.93 14.62
N HIS A 67 6.32 2.10 14.15
CA HIS A 67 5.82 3.16 15.05
C HIS A 67 4.64 2.66 15.89
N CYS A 68 3.68 1.98 15.28
CA CYS A 68 2.55 1.40 16.01
C CYS A 68 3.00 0.45 17.12
N GLU A 69 4.04 -0.36 16.88
CA GLU A 69 4.58 -1.26 17.88
C GLU A 69 5.28 -0.49 19.01
N LYS A 70 6.17 0.44 18.67
CA LYS A 70 6.98 1.19 19.66
C LYS A 70 6.15 2.18 20.48
N ALA A 71 5.15 2.81 19.86
CA ALA A 71 4.26 3.75 20.54
C ALA A 71 3.07 3.09 21.24
N GLY A 72 2.91 1.77 21.11
CA GLY A 72 1.79 1.04 21.70
C GLY A 72 0.43 1.42 21.13
N VAL A 73 0.36 1.82 19.84
CA VAL A 73 -0.90 2.10 19.15
C VAL A 73 -1.72 0.81 19.09
N PRO A 74 -2.89 0.71 19.73
CA PRO A 74 -3.64 -0.54 19.79
C PRO A 74 -4.32 -0.89 18.48
N GLY A 75 -4.67 -2.16 18.29
CA GLY A 75 -5.49 -2.62 17.18
C GLY A 75 -4.72 -3.43 16.13
N GLY A 76 -5.48 -3.92 15.16
CA GLY A 76 -4.99 -4.73 14.05
C GLY A 76 -4.48 -3.90 12.88
N PHE A 77 -3.99 -4.59 11.87
CA PHE A 77 -3.65 -4.01 10.58
C PHE A 77 -4.66 -4.47 9.53
N VAL A 78 -5.08 -3.56 8.68
CA VAL A 78 -6.09 -3.80 7.65
C VAL A 78 -5.57 -3.32 6.30
N GLU A 79 -5.71 -4.15 5.28
CA GLU A 79 -5.52 -3.74 3.90
C GLU A 79 -6.73 -4.10 3.05
N CYS A 80 -7.20 -3.12 2.28
CA CYS A 80 -8.23 -3.27 1.26
C CYS A 80 -7.57 -3.13 -0.12
N GLY A 81 -7.52 -4.25 -0.88
CA GLY A 81 -6.74 -4.37 -2.11
C GLY A 81 -5.34 -4.89 -1.83
N THR A 82 -5.22 -6.20 -1.69
CA THR A 82 -3.95 -6.80 -1.26
C THR A 82 -3.09 -7.28 -2.43
N TRP A 83 -3.71 -7.44 -3.60
CA TRP A 83 -3.09 -8.10 -4.75
C TRP A 83 -2.37 -9.40 -4.33
N LYS A 84 -1.03 -9.45 -4.36
CA LYS A 84 -0.25 -10.63 -3.92
C LYS A 84 0.14 -10.60 -2.44
N GLY A 85 -0.31 -9.61 -1.65
CA GLY A 85 -0.13 -9.55 -0.20
C GLY A 85 1.15 -8.88 0.28
N GLY A 86 1.94 -8.25 -0.61
CA GLY A 86 3.25 -7.72 -0.23
C GLY A 86 3.21 -6.61 0.81
N ALA A 87 2.24 -5.69 0.76
CA ALA A 87 2.11 -4.63 1.76
C ALA A 87 1.65 -5.20 3.11
N VAL A 88 0.74 -6.17 3.12
CA VAL A 88 0.38 -6.90 4.34
C VAL A 88 1.60 -7.58 4.96
N ALA A 89 2.43 -8.21 4.12
CA ALA A 89 3.66 -8.87 4.58
C ALA A 89 4.66 -7.88 5.20
N ILE A 90 4.75 -6.63 4.71
CA ILE A 90 5.55 -5.57 5.33
C ILE A 90 5.08 -5.31 6.76
N MET A 91 3.78 -5.10 6.96
CA MET A 91 3.21 -4.85 8.29
C MET A 91 3.39 -6.05 9.22
N ALA A 92 3.21 -7.26 8.71
CA ALA A 92 3.42 -8.50 9.45
C ALA A 92 4.86 -8.68 9.91
N LEU A 93 5.84 -8.46 9.01
CA LEU A 93 7.27 -8.57 9.34
C LEU A 93 7.71 -7.51 10.35
N ALA A 94 7.18 -6.28 10.26
CA ALA A 94 7.41 -5.25 11.26
C ALA A 94 6.87 -5.67 12.65
N ASN A 95 5.64 -6.22 12.71
CA ASN A 95 5.08 -6.72 13.97
C ASN A 95 5.88 -7.91 14.53
N LEU A 96 6.32 -8.86 13.68
CA LEU A 96 7.12 -10.00 14.12
C LEU A 96 8.47 -9.57 14.73
N ARG A 97 9.05 -8.48 14.25
CA ARG A 97 10.35 -7.97 14.76
C ARG A 97 10.23 -7.08 15.98
N HIS A 98 9.20 -6.25 16.04
CA HIS A 98 9.10 -5.17 17.02
C HIS A 98 7.91 -5.30 17.97
N GLY A 99 6.94 -6.16 17.66
CA GLY A 99 5.75 -6.35 18.50
C GLY A 99 5.99 -7.29 19.68
N GLY A 100 5.38 -6.96 20.82
CA GLY A 100 5.33 -7.87 21.97
C GLY A 100 4.34 -9.02 21.80
N SER A 101 3.39 -8.88 20.88
CA SER A 101 2.40 -9.89 20.50
C SER A 101 1.98 -9.73 19.05
N ARG A 102 1.44 -10.80 18.47
CA ARG A 102 0.92 -10.73 17.11
C ARG A 102 -0.42 -9.98 17.07
N ARG A 103 -0.57 -9.10 16.09
CA ARG A 103 -1.80 -8.36 15.83
C ARG A 103 -2.74 -9.13 14.91
N PRO A 104 -4.06 -8.96 15.02
CA PRO A 104 -4.96 -9.35 13.95
C PRO A 104 -4.59 -8.61 12.65
N ILE A 105 -4.58 -9.33 11.54
CA ILE A 105 -4.37 -8.76 10.20
C ILE A 105 -5.54 -9.17 9.32
N HIS A 106 -6.18 -8.17 8.70
CA HIS A 106 -7.33 -8.33 7.82
C HIS A 106 -6.94 -8.00 6.39
N LEU A 107 -7.19 -8.94 5.50
CA LEU A 107 -6.94 -8.84 4.07
C LEU A 107 -8.29 -8.84 3.34
N PHE A 108 -8.71 -7.68 2.84
CA PHE A 108 -9.88 -7.55 2.00
C PHE A 108 -9.47 -7.50 0.54
N ASP A 109 -9.95 -8.42 -0.27
CA ASP A 109 -9.71 -8.46 -1.72
C ASP A 109 -10.76 -9.34 -2.40
N SER A 110 -11.02 -9.08 -3.67
CA SER A 110 -11.77 -10.02 -4.51
C SER A 110 -10.99 -11.33 -4.68
N PHE A 111 -9.65 -11.23 -4.71
CA PHE A 111 -8.69 -12.26 -5.12
C PHE A 111 -8.96 -12.79 -6.55
N GLU A 112 -9.62 -11.97 -7.35
CA GLU A 112 -10.01 -12.25 -8.73
C GLU A 112 -9.60 -11.11 -9.69
N GLY A 113 -9.12 -9.98 -9.13
CA GLY A 113 -8.67 -8.81 -9.88
C GLY A 113 -9.43 -7.55 -9.53
N ILE A 114 -9.25 -6.51 -10.35
CA ILE A 114 -9.85 -5.20 -10.19
C ILE A 114 -11.23 -5.15 -10.86
N PRO A 115 -12.25 -4.46 -10.27
CA PRO A 115 -13.56 -4.31 -10.91
C PRO A 115 -13.52 -3.26 -12.03
N GLU A 116 -14.60 -3.17 -12.81
CA GLU A 116 -14.74 -2.08 -13.79
C GLU A 116 -14.80 -0.72 -13.07
N PRO A 117 -14.07 0.30 -13.57
CA PRO A 117 -14.27 1.67 -13.11
C PRO A 117 -15.62 2.21 -13.60
N ASP A 118 -16.15 3.22 -12.95
CA ASP A 118 -17.31 3.98 -13.41
C ASP A 118 -16.85 5.27 -14.11
N GLU A 119 -17.09 5.38 -15.43
CA GLU A 119 -16.69 6.54 -16.23
C GLU A 119 -17.23 7.88 -15.73
N LYS A 120 -18.28 7.88 -14.89
CA LYS A 120 -18.87 9.10 -14.34
C LYS A 120 -18.07 9.69 -13.19
N VAL A 121 -17.25 8.89 -12.52
CA VAL A 121 -16.58 9.29 -11.27
C VAL A 121 -15.10 8.93 -11.19
N ASP A 122 -14.61 7.93 -11.94
CA ASP A 122 -13.23 7.44 -11.80
C ASP A 122 -12.22 8.18 -12.70
N GLY A 123 -12.72 9.01 -13.62
CA GLY A 123 -11.89 9.87 -14.47
C GLY A 123 -11.28 9.17 -15.68
N GLU A 124 -10.66 10.00 -16.54
CA GLU A 124 -10.17 9.55 -17.85
C GLU A 124 -9.05 8.53 -17.75
N LYS A 125 -8.20 8.65 -16.72
CA LYS A 125 -7.06 7.76 -16.55
C LYS A 125 -7.50 6.33 -16.25
N ALA A 126 -8.34 6.12 -15.24
CA ALA A 126 -8.87 4.81 -14.88
C ALA A 126 -9.60 4.15 -16.06
N VAL A 127 -10.49 4.90 -16.70
CA VAL A 127 -11.26 4.46 -17.85
C VAL A 127 -10.34 4.11 -19.04
N GLY A 128 -9.37 4.97 -19.34
CA GLY A 128 -8.41 4.76 -20.42
C GLY A 128 -7.55 3.52 -20.22
N GLU A 129 -7.08 3.29 -19.01
CA GLU A 129 -6.29 2.11 -18.67
C GLU A 129 -7.08 0.81 -18.85
N VAL A 130 -8.32 0.76 -18.35
CA VAL A 130 -9.17 -0.42 -18.50
C VAL A 130 -9.58 -0.64 -19.96
N ARG A 131 -9.94 0.41 -20.70
CA ARG A 131 -10.24 0.31 -22.13
C ARG A 131 -9.04 -0.16 -22.98
N SER A 132 -7.81 0.17 -22.57
CA SER A 132 -6.58 -0.26 -23.26
C SER A 132 -6.38 -1.77 -23.27
N VAL A 133 -6.97 -2.48 -22.31
CA VAL A 133 -6.97 -3.96 -22.24
C VAL A 133 -8.27 -4.60 -22.70
N GLY A 134 -9.19 -3.79 -23.28
CA GLY A 134 -10.47 -4.27 -23.78
C GLY A 134 -11.59 -4.35 -22.73
N GLY A 135 -11.36 -3.83 -21.53
CA GLY A 135 -12.38 -3.77 -20.47
C GLY A 135 -13.40 -2.66 -20.67
N ALA A 136 -14.51 -2.73 -19.95
CA ALA A 136 -15.56 -1.73 -19.92
C ALA A 136 -15.44 -0.84 -18.66
N ALA A 137 -16.13 0.30 -18.68
CA ALA A 137 -16.12 1.28 -17.58
C ALA A 137 -17.55 1.58 -17.10
N GLY A 138 -18.30 0.52 -16.81
CA GLY A 138 -19.71 0.59 -16.39
C GLY A 138 -19.90 0.54 -14.87
N GLY A 139 -18.82 0.51 -14.07
CA GLY A 139 -18.89 0.43 -12.61
C GLY A 139 -19.38 -0.93 -12.09
N ARG A 140 -19.31 -1.98 -12.90
CA ARG A 140 -19.78 -3.32 -12.50
C ARG A 140 -18.75 -4.02 -11.62
N LEU A 141 -19.20 -4.79 -10.65
CA LEU A 141 -18.36 -5.61 -9.77
C LEU A 141 -18.02 -6.95 -10.45
N ILE A 142 -17.28 -6.85 -11.54
CA ILE A 142 -16.74 -7.99 -12.29
C ILE A 142 -15.27 -7.73 -12.58
N PRO A 143 -14.41 -8.79 -12.58
CA PRO A 143 -12.99 -8.61 -12.85
C PRO A 143 -12.76 -8.06 -14.27
N VAL A 144 -11.90 -7.07 -14.40
CA VAL A 144 -11.39 -6.62 -15.70
C VAL A 144 -10.33 -7.62 -16.15
N GLU A 145 -10.68 -8.41 -17.15
CA GLU A 145 -9.76 -9.39 -17.73
C GLU A 145 -8.49 -8.70 -18.28
N ARG A 146 -7.35 -9.37 -18.13
CA ARG A 146 -6.06 -8.92 -18.66
C ARG A 146 -5.52 -7.61 -18.09
N PHE A 147 -6.17 -7.01 -17.06
CA PHE A 147 -5.70 -5.75 -16.47
C PHE A 147 -4.26 -5.86 -15.97
N TYR A 148 -3.92 -6.98 -15.35
CA TYR A 148 -2.59 -7.26 -14.78
C TYR A 148 -1.58 -7.83 -15.78
N ASP A 149 -1.98 -8.23 -17.00
CA ASP A 149 -1.06 -8.76 -18.04
C ASP A 149 0.05 -7.76 -18.38
N ARG A 150 -0.27 -6.46 -18.35
CA ARG A 150 0.67 -5.37 -18.64
C ARG A 150 1.78 -5.23 -17.58
N PHE A 151 1.63 -5.82 -16.42
CA PHE A 151 2.63 -5.83 -15.36
C PHE A 151 3.44 -7.14 -15.31
N ALA A 152 3.19 -8.06 -16.24
CA ALA A 152 3.80 -9.38 -16.35
C ALA A 152 3.61 -10.31 -15.14
N ASP A 153 2.75 -9.94 -14.18
CA ASP A 153 2.69 -10.58 -12.87
C ASP A 153 1.37 -11.29 -12.56
N GLY A 154 0.33 -11.04 -13.36
CA GLY A 154 -0.98 -11.66 -13.20
C GLY A 154 -1.75 -11.20 -11.94
N VAL A 155 -2.89 -11.82 -11.73
CA VAL A 155 -3.80 -11.52 -10.61
C VAL A 155 -3.25 -12.06 -9.29
N GLY A 156 -3.44 -11.32 -8.22
CA GLY A 156 -3.17 -11.76 -6.85
C GLY A 156 -4.29 -12.66 -6.34
N THR A 157 -4.06 -13.97 -6.29
CA THR A 157 -5.06 -14.92 -5.81
C THR A 157 -5.00 -15.13 -4.30
N LEU A 158 -6.06 -15.70 -3.73
CA LEU A 158 -6.09 -16.05 -2.30
C LEU A 158 -4.98 -17.04 -1.94
N GLU A 159 -4.66 -17.98 -2.84
CA GLU A 159 -3.59 -18.97 -2.64
C GLU A 159 -2.22 -18.31 -2.57
N ILE A 160 -1.94 -17.32 -3.42
CA ILE A 160 -0.68 -16.54 -3.39
C ILE A 160 -0.57 -15.79 -2.06
N ASN A 161 -1.64 -15.12 -1.63
CA ASN A 161 -1.67 -14.40 -0.35
C ASN A 161 -1.45 -15.34 0.84
N ARG A 162 -2.11 -16.50 0.86
CA ARG A 162 -1.89 -17.51 1.90
C ARG A 162 -0.47 -18.05 1.89
N HIS A 163 0.05 -18.40 0.73
CA HIS A 163 1.43 -18.86 0.62
C HIS A 163 2.43 -17.83 1.16
N LEU A 164 2.27 -16.55 0.78
CA LEU A 164 3.12 -15.50 1.31
C LEU A 164 3.02 -15.37 2.83
N MET A 165 1.80 -15.28 3.36
CA MET A 165 1.60 -14.97 4.77
C MET A 165 1.83 -16.16 5.71
N GLU A 166 1.46 -17.36 5.28
CA GLU A 166 1.50 -18.57 6.12
C GLU A 166 2.81 -19.34 5.97
N GLU A 167 3.41 -19.41 4.76
CA GLU A 167 4.61 -20.21 4.50
C GLU A 167 5.90 -19.36 4.48
N ILE A 168 5.88 -18.20 3.85
CA ILE A 168 7.08 -17.35 3.71
C ILE A 168 7.25 -16.47 4.94
N VAL A 169 6.25 -15.65 5.28
CA VAL A 169 6.28 -14.76 6.46
C VAL A 169 6.08 -15.53 7.77
N ARG A 170 5.33 -16.63 7.71
CA ARG A 170 5.00 -17.49 8.86
C ARG A 170 4.31 -16.72 9.99
N TYR A 171 3.41 -15.84 9.61
CA TYR A 171 2.72 -14.99 10.59
C TYR A 171 1.81 -15.79 11.52
N GLY A 172 1.23 -16.88 11.04
CA GLY A 172 0.35 -17.77 11.79
C GLY A 172 -1.14 -17.51 11.52
N SER A 173 -1.80 -18.55 11.04
CA SER A 173 -3.19 -18.49 10.58
C SER A 173 -4.22 -17.97 11.60
N PRO A 174 -4.09 -18.16 12.94
CA PRO A 174 -5.05 -17.61 13.90
C PRO A 174 -5.15 -16.08 13.90
N TYR A 175 -4.12 -15.39 13.39
CA TYR A 175 -4.07 -13.92 13.35
C TYR A 175 -4.45 -13.35 11.98
N LEU A 176 -4.65 -14.19 10.97
CA LEU A 176 -4.98 -13.79 9.62
C LEU A 176 -6.48 -13.95 9.34
N ARG A 177 -7.08 -12.93 8.74
CA ARG A 177 -8.48 -12.92 8.31
C ARG A 177 -8.54 -12.52 6.85
N TYR A 178 -8.92 -13.46 5.99
CA TYR A 178 -9.09 -13.26 4.56
C TYR A 178 -10.56 -13.00 4.26
N HIS A 179 -10.90 -11.80 3.82
CA HIS A 179 -12.24 -11.36 3.46
C HIS A 179 -12.38 -11.40 1.93
N LYS A 180 -12.66 -12.60 1.39
CA LYS A 180 -12.79 -12.78 -0.06
C LYS A 180 -14.12 -12.22 -0.57
N GLY A 181 -14.05 -11.31 -1.54
CA GLY A 181 -15.16 -10.70 -2.25
C GLY A 181 -14.95 -9.21 -2.50
N TRP A 182 -15.88 -8.60 -3.19
CA TRP A 182 -15.86 -7.15 -3.45
C TRP A 182 -16.04 -6.36 -2.15
N PHE A 183 -15.40 -5.21 -2.05
CA PHE A 183 -15.46 -4.38 -0.83
C PHE A 183 -16.88 -3.95 -0.49
N GLN A 184 -17.70 -3.71 -1.52
CA GLN A 184 -19.11 -3.33 -1.35
C GLN A 184 -19.93 -4.37 -0.57
N ASP A 185 -19.52 -5.64 -0.61
CA ASP A 185 -20.17 -6.74 0.10
C ASP A 185 -19.45 -7.09 1.41
N THR A 186 -18.12 -7.20 1.36
CA THR A 186 -17.34 -7.71 2.48
C THR A 186 -17.08 -6.69 3.57
N VAL A 187 -16.83 -5.44 3.21
CA VAL A 187 -16.50 -4.38 4.18
C VAL A 187 -17.69 -4.03 5.08
N PRO A 188 -18.90 -3.75 4.57
CA PRO A 188 -20.06 -3.48 5.45
C PRO A 188 -20.43 -4.68 6.33
N ARG A 189 -20.26 -5.90 5.83
CA ARG A 189 -20.56 -7.12 6.57
C ARG A 189 -19.62 -7.34 7.75
N ASP A 190 -18.32 -7.11 7.55
CA ASP A 190 -17.29 -7.59 8.47
C ASP A 190 -16.73 -6.46 9.38
N ALA A 191 -16.96 -5.18 9.04
CA ALA A 191 -16.37 -4.02 9.74
C ALA A 191 -16.68 -3.98 11.24
N ALA A 192 -17.89 -4.35 11.66
CA ALA A 192 -18.32 -4.29 13.05
C ALA A 192 -17.55 -5.27 13.97
N GLU A 193 -17.07 -6.39 13.41
CA GLU A 193 -16.40 -7.46 14.16
C GLU A 193 -14.87 -7.32 14.19
N MET A 194 -14.30 -6.35 13.46
CA MET A 194 -12.85 -6.22 13.31
C MET A 194 -12.14 -5.71 14.55
N GLY A 195 -12.86 -4.97 15.41
CA GLY A 195 -12.25 -4.30 16.55
C GLY A 195 -11.40 -3.08 16.17
N PRO A 196 -10.50 -2.62 17.06
CA PRO A 196 -9.66 -1.45 16.82
C PRO A 196 -8.63 -1.71 15.71
N VAL A 197 -8.31 -0.66 14.94
CA VAL A 197 -7.39 -0.69 13.81
C VAL A 197 -6.27 0.34 14.02
N ALA A 198 -5.02 -0.11 13.95
CA ALA A 198 -3.84 0.73 14.06
C ALA A 198 -3.37 1.27 12.70
N ILE A 199 -3.51 0.47 11.63
CA ILE A 199 -3.25 0.88 10.26
C ILE A 199 -4.39 0.41 9.37
N LEU A 200 -5.02 1.35 8.68
CA LEU A 200 -5.95 1.11 7.58
C LEU A 200 -5.28 1.53 6.28
N ARG A 201 -4.93 0.57 5.44
CA ARG A 201 -4.38 0.81 4.10
C ARG A 201 -5.43 0.54 3.03
N LEU A 202 -5.63 1.52 2.18
CA LEU A 202 -6.59 1.50 1.08
C LEU A 202 -5.83 1.52 -0.24
N ASP A 203 -6.01 0.46 -1.02
CA ASP A 203 -5.43 0.23 -2.34
C ASP A 203 -6.52 -0.33 -3.26
N GLY A 204 -7.58 0.46 -3.40
CA GLY A 204 -8.79 0.05 -4.09
C GLY A 204 -9.02 0.77 -5.41
N ASP A 205 -8.06 1.59 -5.85
CA ASP A 205 -7.99 2.32 -7.11
C ASP A 205 -9.18 3.27 -7.35
N TRP A 206 -10.43 2.79 -7.27
CA TRP A 206 -11.63 3.48 -7.74
C TRP A 206 -12.37 4.24 -6.64
N TYR A 207 -13.22 5.19 -7.06
CA TYR A 207 -14.08 5.97 -6.19
C TYR A 207 -14.93 5.09 -5.26
N ALA A 208 -15.67 4.14 -5.84
CA ALA A 208 -16.61 3.32 -5.09
C ALA A 208 -15.91 2.42 -4.06
N SER A 209 -14.75 1.86 -4.44
CA SER A 209 -13.90 1.01 -3.58
C SER A 209 -13.32 1.80 -2.42
N THR A 210 -12.74 2.96 -2.70
CA THR A 210 -12.15 3.84 -1.66
C THR A 210 -13.24 4.36 -0.72
N LYS A 211 -14.39 4.79 -1.27
CA LYS A 211 -15.50 5.34 -0.51
C LYS A 211 -16.06 4.33 0.49
N VAL A 212 -16.42 3.12 0.06
CA VAL A 212 -17.00 2.11 0.95
C VAL A 212 -16.06 1.72 2.08
N CYS A 213 -14.75 1.63 1.79
CA CYS A 213 -13.75 1.35 2.81
C CYS A 213 -13.67 2.46 3.86
N LEU A 214 -13.60 3.73 3.44
CA LEU A 214 -13.56 4.86 4.37
C LEU A 214 -14.83 4.94 5.22
N GLU A 215 -16.01 4.81 4.61
CA GLU A 215 -17.30 4.93 5.29
C GLU A 215 -17.51 3.88 6.40
N HIS A 216 -17.01 2.67 6.19
CA HIS A 216 -17.24 1.56 7.12
C HIS A 216 -16.07 1.27 8.05
N LEU A 217 -14.81 1.54 7.64
CA LEU A 217 -13.62 1.14 8.40
C LEU A 217 -12.95 2.29 9.16
N TYR A 218 -13.15 3.54 8.74
CA TYR A 218 -12.51 4.67 9.43
C TYR A 218 -12.90 4.77 10.90
N GLY A 219 -14.14 4.39 11.24
CA GLY A 219 -14.62 4.35 12.62
C GLY A 219 -13.77 3.45 13.53
N ASN A 220 -13.27 2.34 12.99
CA ASN A 220 -12.42 1.37 13.72
C ASN A 220 -10.99 1.86 13.92
N VAL A 221 -10.50 2.80 13.12
CA VAL A 221 -9.13 3.35 13.28
C VAL A 221 -9.06 4.09 14.61
N VAL A 222 -8.09 3.74 15.44
CA VAL A 222 -7.91 4.39 16.74
C VAL A 222 -7.24 5.76 16.60
N PRO A 223 -7.42 6.70 17.56
CA PRO A 223 -6.61 7.91 17.61
C PRO A 223 -5.11 7.57 17.59
N GLY A 224 -4.34 8.28 16.77
CA GLY A 224 -2.93 7.98 16.53
C GLY A 224 -2.66 6.85 15.52
N GLY A 225 -3.71 6.15 15.08
CA GLY A 225 -3.61 5.17 13.99
C GLY A 225 -3.47 5.82 12.61
N PHE A 226 -2.93 5.08 11.66
CA PHE A 226 -2.66 5.56 10.31
C PHE A 226 -3.79 5.18 9.36
N VAL A 227 -4.15 6.12 8.48
CA VAL A 227 -4.93 5.84 7.26
C VAL A 227 -4.03 6.12 6.08
N VAL A 228 -3.78 5.10 5.27
CA VAL A 228 -2.88 5.14 4.11
C VAL A 228 -3.71 4.91 2.86
N VAL A 229 -3.59 5.80 1.89
CA VAL A 229 -4.28 5.71 0.59
C VAL A 229 -3.23 5.62 -0.50
N ASP A 230 -3.25 4.52 -1.24
CA ASP A 230 -2.22 4.22 -2.23
C ASP A 230 -2.35 5.07 -3.49
N ASP A 231 -3.57 5.35 -3.94
CA ASP A 231 -3.87 5.86 -5.28
C ASP A 231 -4.32 7.31 -5.34
N TYR A 232 -4.28 8.04 -4.23
CA TYR A 232 -4.77 9.42 -4.14
C TYR A 232 -4.17 10.35 -5.21
N GLY A 233 -2.89 10.22 -5.49
CA GLY A 233 -2.20 11.01 -6.51
C GLY A 233 -2.35 10.47 -7.93
N HIS A 234 -2.91 9.27 -8.10
CA HIS A 234 -2.92 8.55 -9.37
C HIS A 234 -4.28 8.54 -10.05
N TYR A 235 -5.35 8.25 -9.30
CA TYR A 235 -6.71 8.16 -9.83
C TYR A 235 -7.63 9.25 -9.28
N GLU A 236 -8.34 9.92 -10.18
CA GLU A 236 -9.26 11.02 -9.83
C GLU A 236 -10.40 10.53 -8.93
N GLY A 237 -10.90 9.31 -9.18
CA GLY A 237 -11.96 8.70 -8.38
C GLY A 237 -11.54 8.44 -6.93
N CYS A 238 -10.35 7.88 -6.73
CA CYS A 238 -9.78 7.68 -5.41
C CYS A 238 -9.63 9.00 -4.65
N ARG A 239 -9.03 10.01 -5.28
CA ARG A 239 -8.88 11.36 -4.69
C ARG A 239 -10.22 11.94 -4.28
N LYS A 240 -11.20 11.92 -5.20
CA LYS A 240 -12.53 12.43 -4.96
C LYS A 240 -13.19 11.77 -3.75
N ALA A 241 -13.09 10.44 -3.63
CA ALA A 241 -13.66 9.71 -2.50
C ALA A 241 -13.05 10.13 -1.15
N VAL A 242 -11.72 10.33 -1.12
CA VAL A 242 -11.01 10.79 0.08
C VAL A 242 -11.41 12.21 0.45
N ASP A 243 -11.39 13.14 -0.52
CA ASP A 243 -11.68 14.55 -0.29
C ASP A 243 -13.13 14.73 0.20
N GLU A 244 -14.10 14.08 -0.45
CA GLU A 244 -15.50 14.10 -0.02
C GLU A 244 -15.70 13.49 1.37
N PHE A 245 -14.98 12.41 1.70
CA PHE A 245 -15.04 11.81 3.03
C PHE A 245 -14.50 12.76 4.10
N LEU A 246 -13.33 13.34 3.90
CA LEU A 246 -12.72 14.27 4.85
C LEU A 246 -13.60 15.50 5.08
N ASP A 247 -14.17 16.06 4.01
CA ASP A 247 -15.06 17.22 4.10
C ASP A 247 -16.37 16.88 4.83
N ARG A 248 -16.99 15.76 4.51
CA ARG A 248 -18.25 15.32 5.14
C ARG A 248 -18.08 15.07 6.65
N GLU A 249 -16.99 14.42 7.03
CA GLU A 249 -16.68 14.12 8.43
C GLU A 249 -16.06 15.30 9.18
N GLY A 250 -15.81 16.43 8.52
CA GLY A 250 -15.17 17.60 9.12
C GLY A 250 -13.72 17.36 9.56
N ILE A 251 -13.03 16.38 8.96
CA ILE A 251 -11.68 15.98 9.34
C ILE A 251 -10.66 16.93 8.73
N ARG A 252 -9.91 17.65 9.56
CA ARG A 252 -8.83 18.55 9.17
C ARG A 252 -7.47 17.85 9.27
N ALA A 253 -7.26 16.83 8.44
CA ALA A 253 -6.01 16.09 8.41
C ALA A 253 -5.00 16.71 7.43
N PHE A 254 -3.72 16.70 7.80
CA PHE A 254 -2.64 16.96 6.87
C PHE A 254 -2.32 15.68 6.09
N LEU A 255 -2.55 15.69 4.78
CA LEU A 255 -2.22 14.56 3.92
C LEU A 255 -0.71 14.53 3.64
N ASN A 256 -0.01 13.66 4.34
CA ASN A 256 1.42 13.45 4.16
C ASN A 256 1.69 12.78 2.81
N HIS A 257 2.63 13.34 2.08
CA HIS A 257 3.06 12.82 0.78
C HIS A 257 4.04 11.67 0.99
N ILE A 258 3.80 10.53 0.33
CA ILE A 258 4.74 9.40 0.33
C ILE A 258 5.57 9.44 -0.95
N ASP A 259 4.88 9.34 -2.08
CA ASP A 259 5.44 9.43 -3.42
C ASP A 259 4.41 10.07 -4.37
N TYR A 260 4.56 9.89 -5.67
CA TYR A 260 3.62 10.41 -6.66
C TYR A 260 2.17 10.02 -6.37
N THR A 261 1.89 8.79 -5.93
CA THR A 261 0.53 8.28 -5.73
C THR A 261 0.08 8.31 -4.28
N GLY A 262 0.91 7.82 -3.38
CA GLY A 262 0.55 7.52 -1.99
C GLY A 262 0.40 8.74 -1.09
N ARG A 263 -0.63 8.70 -0.24
CA ARG A 263 -0.84 9.67 0.85
C ARG A 263 -1.17 8.93 2.13
N TYR A 264 -0.93 9.58 3.27
CA TYR A 264 -1.42 9.09 4.55
C TYR A 264 -1.71 10.24 5.51
N TRP A 265 -2.53 9.95 6.51
CA TRP A 265 -2.69 10.81 7.68
C TRP A 265 -2.79 9.98 8.95
N ILE A 266 -2.61 10.64 10.07
CA ILE A 266 -2.80 10.07 11.39
C ILE A 266 -4.19 10.49 11.88
N LYS A 267 -5.00 9.54 12.36
CA LYS A 267 -6.31 9.87 12.91
C LYS A 267 -6.13 10.75 14.15
N PRO A 268 -6.72 11.96 14.17
CA PRO A 268 -6.61 12.84 15.32
C PRO A 268 -7.26 12.22 16.55
N GLY A 269 -6.79 12.63 17.73
CA GLY A 269 -7.51 12.44 18.99
C GLY A 269 -8.80 13.25 18.98
N ALA A 270 -9.78 12.80 19.77
CA ALA A 270 -11.03 13.52 19.97
C ALA A 270 -10.79 14.84 20.72
#